data_5bd5d96f7db8e0ea6a2307b120461b54
#
_entry.id   5bd5d96f7db8e0ea6a2307b120461b54
#
_cell.length_a   1.000
_cell.length_b   1.000
_cell.length_c   1.000
_cell.angle_alpha   90.00
_cell.angle_beta   90.00
_cell.angle_gamma   90.00
#
_symmetry.space_group_name_H-M   'P 1'
#
loop_
_entity.id
_entity.type
_entity.pdbx_description
1 polymer ?
#
loop_
_entity_poly.entity_id
_entity_poly.type
_entity_poly.pdbx_seq_one_letter_code
_entity_poly.pdbx_strand_id
1 'polypeptide(L)'
;MFPSVPNGHALFSLLLTAFALFLFTRKKIPLEISSLALLVILALSFALFPYTVGGEHFEAIAFFEGFGHEALITVCALMVVGQGLVQTGALEPIGRILTKAWSRAPFLSFLMTLIVSAILSAFINNTPIVVLLLPILISVCMRTKTPASRVLMPMGFATLVGGMGTTIGTSTNLLVVSVARDLGLPQIGMFDFVVPAAIASGVAIFYLWLIAPRMLEEREVGVADSSPRLFQAYLHIDADSPVVGKTVAEAKAMASDGINLVRLKRGDHFIVLLPDAVLHDGDRLRVMDTSSKIRAAADAMKATLYSGDHQVDDEHPLNAENQTLAEIAVVAGSRLDRTNLRYTAFLQRHQLVVLGLHRAGRDIWKPSEDIMDVTLEQGDVLLVQGNKDEIRKLKMNPEFLVLDSSVEVPSTEKSLIAQLTLLAVVATAATGLLPIAVSSLAGAMIMLGARCLRLGSAIRAVSSSVYFVVVASLALGQALTITGASEYLTDVFLFFTRDSAPVMVLSALMLLMAILTNVVSNNAAAVIGTPIGVGIAQQLGVDPEPFVLAVLFGANLSFATPMSYKTNLLVMSAGGYKFNDFMKVGIPLTILMWLSYSWLLGWFYL
;
A
#
# COMPACT_ATOMS: atom_id res chain seq x y z
N MET A 1 -13.05 4.63 44.96
CA MET A 1 -13.91 3.45 44.70
C MET A 1 -13.78 3.13 43.22
N PHE A 2 -13.74 1.87 42.82
CA PHE A 2 -13.66 1.54 41.39
C PHE A 2 -14.98 1.97 40.70
N PRO A 3 -14.92 2.59 39.51
CA PRO A 3 -16.13 3.04 38.82
C PRO A 3 -17.08 1.89 38.52
N SER A 4 -18.39 2.13 38.58
CA SER A 4 -19.43 1.15 38.22
C SER A 4 -20.00 1.46 36.85
N VAL A 5 -20.34 0.43 36.07
CA VAL A 5 -20.95 0.60 34.74
C VAL A 5 -22.34 1.28 34.92
N PRO A 6 -22.63 2.36 34.17
CA PRO A 6 -23.80 3.19 34.40
C PRO A 6 -25.14 2.48 34.14
N ASN A 7 -25.23 1.64 33.11
CA ASN A 7 -26.45 0.95 32.74
C ASN A 7 -26.20 -0.28 31.87
N GLY A 8 -27.26 -1.08 31.59
CA GLY A 8 -27.16 -2.30 30.80
C GLY A 8 -26.75 -2.06 29.32
N HIS A 9 -27.18 -0.94 28.72
CA HIS A 9 -26.81 -0.56 27.36
C HIS A 9 -25.35 -0.15 27.28
N ALA A 10 -24.81 0.53 28.31
CA ALA A 10 -23.40 0.83 28.41
C ALA A 10 -22.56 -0.46 28.52
N LEU A 11 -22.97 -1.41 29.33
CA LEU A 11 -22.30 -2.71 29.43
C LEU A 11 -22.32 -3.45 28.10
N PHE A 12 -23.47 -3.48 27.40
CA PHE A 12 -23.58 -4.08 26.08
C PHE A 12 -22.66 -3.39 25.06
N SER A 13 -22.65 -2.05 25.02
CA SER A 13 -21.80 -1.27 24.11
C SER A 13 -20.31 -1.51 24.36
N LEU A 14 -19.90 -1.63 25.63
CA LEU A 14 -18.52 -1.98 26.01
C LEU A 14 -18.14 -3.39 25.55
N LEU A 15 -19.00 -4.38 25.82
CA LEU A 15 -18.79 -5.77 25.40
C LEU A 15 -18.75 -5.90 23.88
N LEU A 16 -19.65 -5.21 23.17
CA LEU A 16 -19.69 -5.20 21.71
C LEU A 16 -18.44 -4.53 21.13
N THR A 17 -17.97 -3.44 21.74
CA THR A 17 -16.72 -2.77 21.35
C THR A 17 -15.51 -3.68 21.57
N ALA A 18 -15.41 -4.35 22.71
CA ALA A 18 -14.34 -5.33 22.98
C ALA A 18 -14.41 -6.50 21.97
N PHE A 19 -15.61 -6.97 21.65
CA PHE A 19 -15.83 -8.00 20.64
C PHE A 19 -15.47 -7.51 19.23
N ALA A 20 -15.78 -6.24 18.88
CA ALA A 20 -15.37 -5.63 17.63
C ALA A 20 -13.85 -5.57 17.48
N LEU A 21 -13.16 -5.11 18.53
CA LEU A 21 -11.69 -5.08 18.56
C LEU A 21 -11.11 -6.49 18.36
N PHE A 22 -11.70 -7.50 19.02
CA PHE A 22 -11.31 -8.90 18.82
C PHE A 22 -11.55 -9.38 17.39
N LEU A 23 -12.72 -9.12 16.79
CA LEU A 23 -13.03 -9.52 15.41
C LEU A 23 -12.08 -8.89 14.41
N PHE A 24 -11.72 -7.61 14.59
CA PHE A 24 -10.81 -6.90 13.69
C PHE A 24 -9.37 -7.45 13.71
N THR A 25 -9.00 -8.24 14.72
CA THR A 25 -7.71 -8.97 14.74
C THR A 25 -7.76 -10.29 13.95
N ARG A 26 -8.94 -10.80 13.59
CA ARG A 26 -9.10 -12.11 12.97
C ARG A 26 -8.94 -12.07 11.45
N LYS A 27 -7.82 -12.55 10.94
CA LYS A 27 -7.49 -12.59 9.49
C LYS A 27 -8.45 -13.45 8.64
N LYS A 28 -9.13 -14.42 9.24
CA LYS A 28 -10.02 -15.34 8.53
C LYS A 28 -11.36 -14.70 8.15
N ILE A 29 -11.77 -13.64 8.84
CA ILE A 29 -13.04 -12.95 8.61
C ILE A 29 -12.74 -11.61 7.95
N PRO A 30 -13.29 -11.33 6.76
CA PRO A 30 -13.14 -10.03 6.13
C PRO A 30 -13.63 -8.90 7.03
N LEU A 31 -12.87 -7.80 7.07
CA LEU A 31 -13.19 -6.64 7.91
C LEU A 31 -14.56 -6.04 7.56
N GLU A 32 -14.95 -6.09 6.29
CA GLU A 32 -16.22 -5.62 5.78
C GLU A 32 -17.39 -6.37 6.41
N ILE A 33 -17.28 -7.70 6.47
CA ILE A 33 -18.33 -8.57 7.06
C ILE A 33 -18.40 -8.35 8.56
N SER A 34 -17.28 -8.30 9.25
CA SER A 34 -17.21 -8.02 10.69
C SER A 34 -17.85 -6.68 11.03
N SER A 35 -17.51 -5.63 10.27
CA SER A 35 -18.01 -4.28 10.48
C SER A 35 -19.52 -4.18 10.24
N LEU A 36 -20.01 -4.78 9.15
CA LEU A 36 -21.43 -4.78 8.84
C LEU A 36 -22.23 -5.59 9.90
N ALA A 37 -21.71 -6.74 10.31
CA ALA A 37 -22.34 -7.54 11.37
C ALA A 37 -22.44 -6.77 12.70
N LEU A 38 -21.36 -6.07 13.10
CA LEU A 38 -21.36 -5.24 14.30
C LEU A 38 -22.40 -4.12 14.23
N LEU A 39 -22.47 -3.44 13.08
CA LEU A 39 -23.46 -2.38 12.87
C LEU A 39 -24.90 -2.90 12.97
N VAL A 40 -25.16 -4.06 12.35
CA VAL A 40 -26.49 -4.70 12.41
C VAL A 40 -26.81 -5.15 13.83
N ILE A 41 -25.88 -5.79 14.55
CA ILE A 41 -26.05 -6.22 15.94
C ILE A 41 -26.37 -5.01 16.83
N LEU A 42 -25.63 -3.90 16.65
CA LEU A 42 -25.85 -2.68 17.41
C LEU A 42 -27.26 -2.10 17.15
N ALA A 43 -27.61 -1.90 15.88
CA ALA A 43 -28.91 -1.36 15.49
C ALA A 43 -30.07 -2.25 15.95
N LEU A 44 -29.99 -3.59 15.80
CA LEU A 44 -30.98 -4.54 16.25
C LEU A 44 -31.15 -4.51 17.78
N SER A 45 -30.04 -4.43 18.53
CA SER A 45 -30.09 -4.39 19.99
C SER A 45 -30.82 -3.16 20.51
N PHE A 46 -30.54 -1.97 19.94
CA PHE A 46 -31.24 -0.75 20.34
C PHE A 46 -32.67 -0.65 19.81
N ALA A 47 -32.99 -1.31 18.69
CA ALA A 47 -34.38 -1.42 18.21
C ALA A 47 -35.22 -2.37 19.08
N LEU A 48 -34.65 -3.51 19.54
CA LEU A 48 -35.34 -4.48 20.38
C LEU A 48 -35.42 -4.04 21.85
N PHE A 49 -34.43 -3.34 22.32
CA PHE A 49 -34.32 -2.79 23.67
C PHE A 49 -34.18 -1.28 23.59
N PRO A 50 -35.27 -0.51 23.46
CA PRO A 50 -35.23 0.93 23.28
C PRO A 50 -34.47 1.64 24.42
N TYR A 51 -33.61 2.58 24.06
CA TYR A 51 -32.86 3.42 24.99
C TYR A 51 -33.39 4.85 24.93
N THR A 52 -33.42 5.55 26.05
CA THR A 52 -33.87 6.93 26.13
C THR A 52 -32.72 7.84 26.53
N VAL A 53 -32.51 8.91 25.76
CA VAL A 53 -31.50 9.96 26.01
C VAL A 53 -32.25 11.25 26.30
N GLY A 54 -32.05 11.83 27.47
CA GLY A 54 -32.72 13.10 27.82
C GLY A 54 -34.24 13.07 27.85
N GLY A 55 -34.85 11.87 27.93
CA GLY A 55 -36.33 11.69 27.91
C GLY A 55 -36.90 11.38 26.53
N GLU A 56 -36.12 11.42 25.47
CA GLU A 56 -36.52 11.03 24.12
C GLU A 56 -35.99 9.63 23.76
N HIS A 57 -36.72 8.89 22.96
CA HIS A 57 -36.26 7.59 22.46
C HIS A 57 -35.16 7.79 21.42
N PHE A 58 -34.04 7.11 21.63
CA PHE A 58 -32.99 7.05 20.66
C PHE A 58 -33.36 6.14 19.49
N GLU A 59 -33.41 6.69 18.29
CA GLU A 59 -33.75 5.91 17.09
C GLU A 59 -32.52 5.10 16.61
N ALA A 60 -32.65 3.77 16.60
CA ALA A 60 -31.58 2.87 16.17
C ALA A 60 -31.09 3.13 14.73
N ILE A 61 -31.89 3.81 13.89
CA ILE A 61 -31.52 4.21 12.53
C ILE A 61 -30.38 5.23 12.50
N ALA A 62 -30.20 6.00 13.58
CA ALA A 62 -29.12 6.97 13.72
C ALA A 62 -27.72 6.32 13.62
N PHE A 63 -27.59 5.04 13.97
CA PHE A 63 -26.33 4.32 13.77
C PHE A 63 -25.90 4.20 12.30
N PHE A 64 -26.81 4.39 11.35
CA PHE A 64 -26.50 4.39 9.92
C PHE A 64 -26.07 5.76 9.37
N GLU A 65 -26.16 6.82 10.15
CA GLU A 65 -25.71 8.17 9.74
C GLU A 65 -24.22 8.19 9.38
N GLY A 66 -23.43 7.27 9.96
CA GLY A 66 -22.03 7.06 9.61
C GLY A 66 -21.76 6.84 8.11
N PHE A 67 -22.75 6.35 7.33
CA PHE A 67 -22.63 6.18 5.87
C PHE A 67 -22.53 7.50 5.10
N GLY A 68 -23.13 8.58 5.62
CA GLY A 68 -23.06 9.94 5.07
C GLY A 68 -22.06 10.86 5.78
N HIS A 69 -21.26 10.32 6.69
CA HIS A 69 -20.39 11.12 7.51
C HIS A 69 -19.30 11.84 6.71
N GLU A 70 -19.05 13.13 7.01
CA GLU A 70 -18.13 13.98 6.27
C GLU A 70 -16.72 13.41 6.15
N ALA A 71 -16.19 12.85 7.25
CA ALA A 71 -14.87 12.22 7.22
C ALA A 71 -14.81 11.03 6.26
N LEU A 72 -15.87 10.22 6.18
CA LEU A 72 -15.95 9.09 5.28
C LEU A 72 -15.95 9.54 3.81
N ILE A 73 -16.76 10.56 3.49
CA ILE A 73 -16.84 11.16 2.14
C ILE A 73 -15.45 11.69 1.76
N THR A 74 -14.81 12.43 2.67
CA THR A 74 -13.47 12.98 2.45
C THR A 74 -12.44 11.90 2.18
N VAL A 75 -12.39 10.85 3.00
CA VAL A 75 -11.44 9.73 2.83
C VAL A 75 -11.65 9.04 1.48
N CYS A 76 -12.90 8.75 1.10
CA CYS A 76 -13.21 8.12 -0.17
C CYS A 76 -12.81 9.01 -1.36
N ALA A 77 -13.11 10.31 -1.30
CA ALA A 77 -12.75 11.26 -2.34
C ALA A 77 -11.22 11.40 -2.48
N LEU A 78 -10.48 11.50 -1.37
CA LEU A 78 -9.01 11.56 -1.39
C LEU A 78 -8.37 10.26 -1.91
N MET A 79 -8.98 9.09 -1.66
CA MET A 79 -8.54 7.82 -2.27
C MET A 79 -8.67 7.88 -3.80
N VAL A 80 -9.74 8.45 -4.33
CA VAL A 80 -9.95 8.65 -5.77
C VAL A 80 -8.93 9.63 -6.34
N VAL A 81 -8.69 10.76 -5.68
CA VAL A 81 -7.67 11.75 -6.10
C VAL A 81 -6.28 11.11 -6.10
N GLY A 82 -5.92 10.38 -5.02
CA GLY A 82 -4.64 9.66 -4.93
C GLY A 82 -4.46 8.63 -6.04
N GLN A 83 -5.52 7.88 -6.39
CA GLN A 83 -5.52 6.96 -7.51
C GLN A 83 -5.33 7.66 -8.86
N GLY A 84 -5.93 8.84 -9.04
CA GLY A 84 -5.74 9.69 -10.22
C GLY A 84 -4.27 10.09 -10.40
N LEU A 85 -3.59 10.49 -9.33
CA LEU A 85 -2.16 10.82 -9.35
C LEU A 85 -1.29 9.61 -9.77
N VAL A 86 -1.61 8.42 -9.26
CA VAL A 86 -0.88 7.20 -9.61
C VAL A 86 -1.12 6.84 -11.09
N GLN A 87 -2.37 6.83 -11.56
CA GLN A 87 -2.69 6.42 -12.93
C GLN A 87 -2.16 7.40 -14.00
N THR A 88 -2.04 8.68 -13.66
CA THR A 88 -1.47 9.67 -14.57
C THR A 88 0.05 9.73 -14.54
N GLY A 89 0.70 8.95 -13.67
CA GLY A 89 2.16 9.03 -13.49
C GLY A 89 2.63 10.36 -12.89
N ALA A 90 1.76 11.10 -12.22
CA ALA A 90 2.04 12.43 -11.67
C ALA A 90 3.23 12.43 -10.67
N LEU A 91 3.52 11.29 -10.06
CA LEU A 91 4.61 11.12 -9.08
C LEU A 91 5.92 10.58 -9.72
N GLU A 92 5.92 10.19 -10.99
CA GLU A 92 7.12 9.63 -11.67
C GLU A 92 8.33 10.57 -11.74
N PRO A 93 8.16 11.90 -11.95
CA PRO A 93 9.30 12.82 -11.96
C PRO A 93 10.12 12.73 -10.66
N ILE A 94 9.44 12.51 -9.53
CA ILE A 94 10.07 12.35 -8.22
C ILE A 94 10.94 11.09 -8.19
N GLY A 95 10.40 9.97 -8.69
CA GLY A 95 11.15 8.71 -8.80
C GLY A 95 12.40 8.85 -9.67
N ARG A 96 12.32 9.57 -10.80
CA ARG A 96 13.48 9.83 -11.68
C ARG A 96 14.55 10.69 -11.00
N ILE A 97 14.15 11.73 -10.26
CA ILE A 97 15.08 12.58 -9.51
C ILE A 97 15.79 11.75 -8.43
N LEU A 98 15.05 10.94 -7.66
CA LEU A 98 15.61 10.06 -6.64
C LEU A 98 16.61 9.07 -7.26
N THR A 99 16.24 8.38 -8.33
CA THR A 99 17.14 7.42 -9.01
C THR A 99 18.44 8.08 -9.45
N LYS A 100 18.39 9.29 -10.01
CA LYS A 100 19.57 10.03 -10.44
C LYS A 100 20.44 10.48 -9.24
N ALA A 101 19.82 10.86 -8.13
CA ALA A 101 20.53 11.25 -6.92
C ALA A 101 21.25 10.05 -6.29
N TRP A 102 20.63 8.88 -6.23
CA TRP A 102 21.20 7.66 -5.66
C TRP A 102 22.48 7.19 -6.36
N SER A 103 22.61 7.40 -7.68
CA SER A 103 23.82 7.04 -8.41
C SER A 103 25.04 7.90 -8.03
N ARG A 104 24.82 9.08 -7.42
CA ARG A 104 25.89 10.02 -7.05
C ARG A 104 26.30 9.95 -5.59
N ALA A 105 25.32 9.86 -4.68
CA ALA A 105 25.54 9.91 -3.24
C ALA A 105 24.50 9.05 -2.50
N PRO A 106 24.64 7.71 -2.41
CA PRO A 106 23.62 6.81 -1.87
C PRO A 106 23.16 7.16 -0.46
N PHE A 107 24.10 7.50 0.43
CA PHE A 107 23.79 7.82 1.83
C PHE A 107 22.90 9.07 1.99
N LEU A 108 23.24 10.15 1.26
CA LEU A 108 22.44 11.39 1.29
C LEU A 108 21.13 11.24 0.53
N SER A 109 21.13 10.44 -0.56
CA SER A 109 19.93 10.15 -1.32
C SER A 109 18.94 9.31 -0.55
N PHE A 110 19.41 8.45 0.35
CA PHE A 110 18.55 7.75 1.28
C PHE A 110 17.83 8.72 2.22
N LEU A 111 18.53 9.67 2.84
CA LEU A 111 17.90 10.73 3.64
C LEU A 111 16.88 11.52 2.81
N MET A 112 17.24 11.93 1.60
CA MET A 112 16.34 12.63 0.68
C MET A 112 15.09 11.79 0.37
N THR A 113 15.25 10.48 0.18
CA THR A 113 14.12 9.56 -0.04
C THR A 113 13.17 9.53 1.15
N LEU A 114 13.69 9.46 2.39
CA LEU A 114 12.87 9.48 3.60
C LEU A 114 12.10 10.81 3.73
N ILE A 115 12.78 11.94 3.53
CA ILE A 115 12.17 13.28 3.60
C ILE A 115 11.08 13.44 2.54
N VAL A 116 11.38 13.09 1.30
CA VAL A 116 10.40 13.18 0.19
C VAL A 116 9.21 12.26 0.45
N SER A 117 9.45 11.04 0.92
CA SER A 117 8.37 10.11 1.27
C SER A 117 7.46 10.67 2.37
N ALA A 118 8.04 11.30 3.40
CA ALA A 118 7.29 11.92 4.48
C ALA A 118 6.49 13.15 3.99
N ILE A 119 7.10 14.05 3.23
CA ILE A 119 6.43 15.24 2.69
C ILE A 119 5.26 14.85 1.77
N LEU A 120 5.47 13.91 0.86
CA LEU A 120 4.39 13.45 -0.02
C LEU A 120 3.24 12.84 0.79
N SER A 121 3.58 12.09 1.84
CA SER A 121 2.58 11.40 2.65
C SER A 121 1.78 12.34 3.57
N ALA A 122 2.25 13.54 3.81
CA ALA A 122 1.47 14.56 4.48
C ALA A 122 0.23 15.00 3.65
N PHE A 123 0.24 14.81 2.32
CA PHE A 123 -0.83 15.26 1.42
C PHE A 123 -1.48 14.13 0.63
N ILE A 124 -0.86 12.98 0.54
CA ILE A 124 -1.31 11.83 -0.23
C ILE A 124 -1.29 10.62 0.69
N ASN A 125 -2.32 9.78 0.64
CA ASN A 125 -2.35 8.54 1.41
C ASN A 125 -1.07 7.72 1.22
N ASN A 126 -0.59 7.08 2.28
CA ASN A 126 0.67 6.34 2.35
C ASN A 126 0.79 5.24 1.30
N THR A 127 -0.30 4.50 1.01
CA THR A 127 -0.26 3.32 0.13
C THR A 127 0.19 3.63 -1.30
N PRO A 128 -0.35 4.63 -2.02
CA PRO A 128 0.13 5.02 -3.35
C PRO A 128 1.62 5.34 -3.40
N ILE A 129 2.13 6.02 -2.37
CA ILE A 129 3.54 6.43 -2.30
C ILE A 129 4.45 5.21 -2.14
N VAL A 130 4.11 4.31 -1.22
CA VAL A 130 4.87 3.08 -1.00
C VAL A 130 4.86 2.21 -2.25
N VAL A 131 3.71 1.99 -2.88
CA VAL A 131 3.58 1.19 -4.12
C VAL A 131 4.44 1.76 -5.25
N LEU A 132 4.52 3.09 -5.38
CA LEU A 132 5.36 3.74 -6.37
C LEU A 132 6.86 3.61 -6.06
N LEU A 133 7.25 3.88 -4.81
CA LEU A 133 8.67 3.95 -4.44
C LEU A 133 9.31 2.57 -4.27
N LEU A 134 8.57 1.54 -3.89
CA LEU A 134 9.11 0.19 -3.70
C LEU A 134 9.89 -0.33 -4.92
N PRO A 135 9.33 -0.42 -6.15
CA PRO A 135 10.07 -0.93 -7.30
C PRO A 135 11.23 -0.04 -7.69
N ILE A 136 11.09 1.29 -7.53
CA ILE A 136 12.18 2.24 -7.82
C ILE A 136 13.36 1.99 -6.89
N LEU A 137 13.11 1.89 -5.59
CA LEU A 137 14.15 1.67 -4.60
C LEU A 137 14.80 0.29 -4.73
N ILE A 138 14.02 -0.75 -5.02
CA ILE A 138 14.57 -2.09 -5.30
C ILE A 138 15.53 -2.01 -6.49
N SER A 139 15.11 -1.41 -7.61
CA SER A 139 15.95 -1.24 -8.80
C SER A 139 17.23 -0.45 -8.50
N VAL A 140 17.12 0.63 -7.73
CA VAL A 140 18.26 1.44 -7.30
C VAL A 140 19.20 0.65 -6.38
N CYS A 141 18.65 -0.06 -5.38
CA CYS A 141 19.44 -0.88 -4.46
C CYS A 141 20.21 -1.98 -5.20
N MET A 142 19.61 -2.60 -6.20
CA MET A 142 20.29 -3.58 -7.07
C MET A 142 21.46 -2.95 -7.83
N ARG A 143 21.28 -1.77 -8.43
CA ARG A 143 22.34 -1.06 -9.18
C ARG A 143 23.47 -0.57 -8.29
N THR A 144 23.17 -0.15 -7.07
CA THR A 144 24.14 0.39 -6.11
C THR A 144 24.72 -0.65 -5.17
N LYS A 145 24.33 -1.93 -5.32
CA LYS A 145 24.69 -3.05 -4.42
C LYS A 145 24.39 -2.75 -2.94
N THR A 146 23.34 -1.98 -2.69
CA THR A 146 22.86 -1.67 -1.33
C THR A 146 21.78 -2.68 -0.94
N PRO A 147 21.83 -3.30 0.25
CA PRO A 147 20.79 -4.23 0.68
C PRO A 147 19.41 -3.53 0.75
N ALA A 148 18.45 -3.96 -0.07
CA ALA A 148 17.12 -3.36 -0.12
C ALA A 148 16.40 -3.45 1.24
N SER A 149 16.68 -4.51 2.02
CA SER A 149 16.17 -4.67 3.38
C SER A 149 16.55 -3.54 4.34
N ARG A 150 17.64 -2.80 4.09
CA ARG A 150 18.05 -1.65 4.91
C ARG A 150 17.34 -0.34 4.53
N VAL A 151 16.67 -0.31 3.38
CA VAL A 151 16.07 0.92 2.79
C VAL A 151 14.56 0.89 2.81
N LEU A 152 13.94 -0.26 2.51
CA LEU A 152 12.49 -0.32 2.26
C LEU A 152 11.64 -0.11 3.51
N MET A 153 11.99 -0.74 4.64
CA MET A 153 11.23 -0.56 5.90
C MET A 153 11.35 0.88 6.42
N PRO A 154 12.56 1.50 6.52
CA PRO A 154 12.66 2.91 6.89
C PRO A 154 11.85 3.84 5.98
N MET A 155 11.83 3.61 4.65
CA MET A 155 11.01 4.39 3.73
C MET A 155 9.52 4.23 4.01
N GLY A 156 9.05 2.99 4.23
CA GLY A 156 7.66 2.71 4.61
C GLY A 156 7.26 3.43 5.90
N PHE A 157 8.12 3.40 6.93
CA PHE A 157 7.87 4.12 8.18
C PHE A 157 7.93 5.64 8.01
N ALA A 158 8.79 6.16 7.14
CA ALA A 158 8.82 7.59 6.84
C ALA A 158 7.51 8.09 6.23
N THR A 159 6.82 7.26 5.41
CA THR A 159 5.48 7.62 4.92
C THR A 159 4.44 7.68 6.06
N LEU A 160 4.50 6.74 7.01
CA LEU A 160 3.58 6.77 8.16
C LEU A 160 3.82 8.01 9.02
N VAL A 161 5.08 8.33 9.31
CA VAL A 161 5.47 9.53 10.07
C VAL A 161 4.99 10.80 9.35
N GLY A 162 5.22 10.91 8.04
CA GLY A 162 4.76 12.07 7.25
C GLY A 162 3.24 12.21 7.23
N GLY A 163 2.51 11.09 7.15
CA GLY A 163 1.05 11.08 7.19
C GLY A 163 0.45 11.68 8.48
N MET A 164 1.20 11.74 9.57
CA MET A 164 0.77 12.39 10.82
C MET A 164 0.83 13.93 10.75
N GLY A 165 1.45 14.51 9.72
CA GLY A 165 1.74 15.93 9.65
C GLY A 165 0.55 16.82 9.36
N THR A 166 -0.52 16.31 8.74
CA THR A 166 -1.71 17.08 8.37
C THR A 166 -2.98 16.26 8.58
N THR A 167 -4.15 16.92 8.59
CA THR A 167 -5.43 16.21 8.73
C THR A 167 -5.72 15.25 7.57
N ILE A 168 -5.21 15.54 6.37
CA ILE A 168 -5.47 14.72 5.15
C ILE A 168 -4.43 13.63 4.89
N GLY A 169 -3.29 13.64 5.57
CA GLY A 169 -2.21 12.67 5.34
C GLY A 169 -2.62 11.22 5.60
N THR A 170 -3.54 11.01 6.55
CA THR A 170 -4.11 9.70 6.86
C THR A 170 -5.60 9.80 7.21
N SER A 171 -6.37 8.75 6.87
CA SER A 171 -7.78 8.65 7.26
C SER A 171 -8.00 8.73 8.78
N THR A 172 -7.03 8.27 9.56
CA THR A 172 -7.07 8.29 11.02
C THR A 172 -7.16 9.72 11.56
N ASN A 173 -6.35 10.65 11.02
CA ASN A 173 -6.37 12.06 11.45
C ASN A 173 -7.73 12.70 11.16
N LEU A 174 -8.26 12.48 9.95
CA LEU A 174 -9.59 12.98 9.57
C LEU A 174 -10.69 12.49 10.50
N LEU A 175 -10.62 11.23 10.91
CA LEU A 175 -11.61 10.65 11.81
C LEU A 175 -11.53 11.25 13.22
N VAL A 176 -10.32 11.38 13.77
CA VAL A 176 -10.14 12.02 15.10
C VAL A 176 -10.67 13.45 15.09
N VAL A 177 -10.26 14.26 14.11
CA VAL A 177 -10.69 15.67 14.00
C VAL A 177 -12.21 15.78 13.81
N SER A 178 -12.80 14.90 13.00
CA SER A 178 -14.24 14.93 12.75
C SER A 178 -15.04 14.49 13.96
N VAL A 179 -14.64 13.42 14.66
CA VAL A 179 -15.31 12.97 15.89
C VAL A 179 -15.18 14.01 17.00
N ALA A 180 -14.01 14.67 17.12
CA ALA A 180 -13.84 15.76 18.08
C ALA A 180 -14.81 16.93 17.81
N ARG A 181 -15.00 17.30 16.54
CA ARG A 181 -15.97 18.31 16.13
C ARG A 181 -17.42 17.87 16.45
N ASP A 182 -17.77 16.61 16.18
CA ASP A 182 -19.12 16.08 16.50
C ASP A 182 -19.40 16.08 18.01
N LEU A 183 -18.37 16.04 18.84
CA LEU A 183 -18.44 16.23 20.30
C LEU A 183 -18.49 17.72 20.73
N GLY A 184 -18.62 18.63 19.78
CA GLY A 184 -18.78 20.08 20.04
C GLY A 184 -17.48 20.85 20.22
N LEU A 185 -16.32 20.26 19.92
CA LEU A 185 -15.06 20.99 19.96
C LEU A 185 -14.86 21.89 18.74
N PRO A 186 -14.07 22.97 18.86
CA PRO A 186 -13.65 23.79 17.72
C PRO A 186 -13.03 22.92 16.62
N GLN A 187 -13.22 23.35 15.36
CA GLN A 187 -12.64 22.63 14.23
C GLN A 187 -11.12 22.77 14.24
N ILE A 188 -10.42 21.65 14.36
CA ILE A 188 -8.97 21.58 14.22
C ILE A 188 -8.63 21.73 12.73
N GLY A 189 -7.86 22.76 12.40
CA GLY A 189 -7.45 23.07 11.04
C GLY A 189 -6.47 22.06 10.46
N MET A 190 -6.23 22.19 9.15
CA MET A 190 -5.38 21.25 8.41
C MET A 190 -3.92 21.21 8.92
N PHE A 191 -3.40 22.32 9.39
CA PHE A 191 -2.01 22.52 9.80
C PHE A 191 -1.81 22.87 11.27
N ASP A 192 -2.85 22.86 12.13
CA ASP A 192 -2.77 23.31 13.52
C ASP A 192 -1.73 22.52 14.32
N PHE A 193 -1.56 21.25 14.02
CA PHE A 193 -0.59 20.38 14.68
C PHE A 193 0.67 20.09 13.83
N VAL A 194 0.89 20.85 12.72
CA VAL A 194 2.03 20.59 11.82
C VAL A 194 3.38 20.83 12.53
N VAL A 195 3.47 21.80 13.45
CA VAL A 195 4.73 22.13 14.13
C VAL A 195 5.20 20.97 15.02
N PRO A 196 4.42 20.48 16.00
CA PRO A 196 4.82 19.30 16.78
C PRO A 196 5.04 18.06 15.89
N ALA A 197 4.21 17.87 14.86
CA ALA A 197 4.38 16.77 13.92
C ALA A 197 5.69 16.85 13.12
N ALA A 198 6.09 18.04 12.65
CA ALA A 198 7.32 18.23 11.89
C ALA A 198 8.58 18.01 12.77
N ILE A 199 8.57 18.48 14.02
CA ILE A 199 9.68 18.26 14.96
C ILE A 199 9.84 16.76 15.25
N ALA A 200 8.74 16.09 15.63
CA ALA A 200 8.76 14.64 15.88
C ALA A 200 9.16 13.85 14.64
N SER A 201 8.68 14.26 13.45
CA SER A 201 9.08 13.66 12.16
C SER A 201 10.58 13.82 11.90
N GLY A 202 11.18 14.94 12.26
CA GLY A 202 12.62 15.15 12.16
C GLY A 202 13.40 14.14 13.01
N VAL A 203 12.96 13.92 14.26
CA VAL A 203 13.53 12.91 15.16
C VAL A 203 13.38 11.50 14.59
N ALA A 204 12.19 11.17 14.08
CA ALA A 204 11.93 9.87 13.45
C ALA A 204 12.79 9.64 12.20
N ILE A 205 12.87 10.64 11.30
CA ILE A 205 13.69 10.55 10.08
C ILE A 205 15.17 10.37 10.43
N PHE A 206 15.67 11.06 11.46
CA PHE A 206 17.03 10.87 11.93
C PHE A 206 17.27 9.42 12.42
N TYR A 207 16.35 8.87 13.20
CA TYR A 207 16.39 7.47 13.63
C TYR A 207 16.35 6.50 12.43
N LEU A 208 15.42 6.73 11.50
CA LEU A 208 15.21 5.88 10.31
C LEU A 208 16.40 5.94 9.34
N TRP A 209 17.11 7.05 9.29
CA TRP A 209 18.27 7.24 8.43
C TRP A 209 19.54 6.59 8.99
N LEU A 210 19.81 6.79 10.30
CA LEU A 210 21.07 6.39 10.89
C LEU A 210 21.01 5.08 11.68
N ILE A 211 19.94 4.85 12.43
CA ILE A 211 19.86 3.74 13.40
C ILE A 211 19.16 2.52 12.77
N ALA A 212 18.00 2.72 12.18
CA ALA A 212 17.17 1.64 11.67
C ALA A 212 17.90 0.72 10.66
N PRO A 213 18.70 1.24 9.68
CA PRO A 213 19.40 0.38 8.73
C PRO A 213 20.45 -0.54 9.39
N ARG A 214 21.00 -0.14 10.56
CA ARG A 214 21.98 -0.94 11.30
C ARG A 214 21.35 -2.05 12.13
N MET A 215 20.07 -1.92 12.46
CA MET A 215 19.30 -2.92 13.20
C MET A 215 18.71 -4.00 12.29
N LEU A 216 18.64 -3.75 11.00
CA LEU A 216 18.08 -4.65 10.00
C LEU A 216 19.18 -5.59 9.45
N GLU A 217 18.86 -6.88 9.41
CA GLU A 217 19.72 -7.89 8.78
C GLU A 217 19.79 -7.63 7.26
N GLU A 218 20.99 -7.81 6.72
CA GLU A 218 21.15 -7.84 5.27
C GLU A 218 20.42 -9.07 4.73
N ARG A 219 19.43 -8.84 3.93
CA ARG A 219 18.74 -9.88 3.18
C ARG A 219 18.82 -9.53 1.73
N GLU A 220 19.32 -10.46 0.97
CA GLU A 220 19.10 -10.44 -0.45
C GLU A 220 17.60 -10.63 -0.64
N VAL A 221 16.94 -9.64 -1.21
CA VAL A 221 15.57 -9.82 -1.70
C VAL A 221 15.66 -10.99 -2.66
N GLY A 222 14.80 -11.99 -2.55
CA GLY A 222 14.85 -13.20 -3.39
C GLY A 222 14.81 -12.94 -4.91
N VAL A 223 14.82 -11.67 -5.28
CA VAL A 223 14.93 -11.08 -6.63
C VAL A 223 16.36 -10.61 -6.92
N ALA A 224 17.25 -10.54 -5.93
CA ALA A 224 18.61 -10.02 -6.05
C ALA A 224 19.65 -11.14 -6.18
N ASP A 225 19.42 -12.08 -7.07
CA ASP A 225 20.54 -12.77 -7.68
C ASP A 225 21.18 -11.79 -8.68
N SER A 226 22.42 -11.35 -8.42
CA SER A 226 23.18 -10.45 -9.27
C SER A 226 23.66 -11.11 -10.58
N SER A 227 23.37 -12.39 -10.76
CA SER A 227 23.47 -13.05 -12.05
C SER A 227 22.41 -12.49 -13.00
N PRO A 228 22.73 -12.25 -14.27
CA PRO A 228 21.74 -11.81 -15.25
C PRO A 228 20.61 -12.86 -15.27
N ARG A 229 19.36 -12.43 -14.98
CA ARG A 229 18.20 -13.30 -15.01
C ARG A 229 18.04 -13.87 -16.39
N LEU A 230 18.27 -15.16 -16.52
CA LEU A 230 18.12 -15.87 -17.76
C LEU A 230 16.69 -16.42 -17.84
N PHE A 231 16.01 -16.04 -18.88
CA PHE A 231 14.68 -16.56 -19.21
C PHE A 231 14.80 -17.48 -20.42
N GLN A 232 13.94 -18.46 -20.43
CA GLN A 232 13.80 -19.34 -21.57
C GLN A 232 12.52 -18.99 -22.32
N ALA A 233 12.65 -18.73 -23.62
CA ALA A 233 11.53 -18.41 -24.51
C ALA A 233 11.67 -19.15 -25.84
N TYR A 234 10.59 -19.16 -26.63
CA TYR A 234 10.61 -19.65 -27.99
C TYR A 234 10.41 -18.50 -28.96
N LEU A 235 11.31 -18.41 -29.96
CA LEU A 235 11.18 -17.51 -31.10
C LEU A 235 10.64 -18.31 -32.27
N HIS A 236 9.47 -17.98 -32.76
CA HIS A 236 8.89 -18.54 -33.97
C HIS A 236 9.37 -17.74 -35.19
N ILE A 237 9.89 -18.43 -36.16
CA ILE A 237 10.35 -17.85 -37.43
C ILE A 237 9.17 -17.85 -38.39
N ASP A 238 8.64 -16.68 -38.66
CA ASP A 238 7.56 -16.49 -39.63
C ASP A 238 8.10 -16.35 -41.06
N ALA A 239 7.25 -16.56 -42.06
CA ALA A 239 7.65 -16.51 -43.48
C ALA A 239 8.31 -15.18 -43.87
N ASP A 240 7.91 -14.08 -43.26
CA ASP A 240 8.44 -12.72 -43.51
C ASP A 240 9.73 -12.42 -42.72
N SER A 241 10.22 -13.37 -41.95
CA SER A 241 11.40 -13.19 -41.13
C SER A 241 12.68 -13.09 -41.99
N PRO A 242 13.55 -12.09 -41.74
CA PRO A 242 14.79 -11.91 -42.51
C PRO A 242 15.81 -13.03 -42.30
N VAL A 243 15.55 -13.97 -41.36
CA VAL A 243 16.45 -15.11 -41.08
C VAL A 243 16.02 -16.39 -41.80
N VAL A 244 14.90 -16.39 -42.50
CA VAL A 244 14.50 -17.53 -43.34
C VAL A 244 15.54 -17.75 -44.45
N GLY A 245 16.01 -18.99 -44.60
CA GLY A 245 17.06 -19.37 -45.57
C GLY A 245 18.48 -19.03 -45.10
N LYS A 246 18.68 -18.41 -43.96
CA LYS A 246 20.00 -18.15 -43.37
C LYS A 246 20.42 -19.24 -42.40
N THR A 247 21.72 -19.33 -42.14
CA THR A 247 22.27 -20.26 -41.15
C THR A 247 22.03 -19.76 -39.73
N VAL A 248 22.05 -20.67 -38.76
CA VAL A 248 21.97 -20.34 -37.33
C VAL A 248 23.07 -19.34 -36.92
N ALA A 249 24.28 -19.46 -37.50
CA ALA A 249 25.37 -18.55 -37.23
C ALA A 249 25.07 -17.12 -37.73
N GLU A 250 24.50 -16.98 -38.93
CA GLU A 250 24.09 -15.67 -39.47
C GLU A 250 22.91 -15.07 -38.70
N ALA A 251 21.92 -15.87 -38.32
CA ALA A 251 20.80 -15.44 -37.48
C ALA A 251 21.29 -14.96 -36.10
N LYS A 252 22.23 -15.66 -35.48
CA LYS A 252 22.87 -15.25 -34.21
C LYS A 252 23.66 -13.97 -34.35
N ALA A 253 24.33 -13.73 -35.48
CA ALA A 253 25.06 -12.49 -35.75
C ALA A 253 24.12 -11.29 -35.98
N MET A 254 22.92 -11.51 -36.50
CA MET A 254 21.89 -10.46 -36.66
C MET A 254 21.28 -10.03 -35.33
N ALA A 255 21.17 -10.92 -34.36
CA ALA A 255 20.80 -10.58 -33.00
C ALA A 255 22.00 -9.90 -32.32
N SER A 256 22.02 -8.58 -32.34
CA SER A 256 23.04 -7.76 -31.70
C SER A 256 23.33 -8.30 -30.29
N ASP A 257 24.60 -8.64 -29.97
CA ASP A 257 25.05 -9.13 -28.68
C ASP A 257 24.98 -10.65 -28.40
N GLY A 258 24.82 -11.48 -29.44
CA GLY A 258 25.06 -12.93 -29.35
C GLY A 258 24.10 -13.67 -28.43
N ILE A 259 22.82 -13.75 -28.82
CA ILE A 259 21.80 -14.52 -28.07
C ILE A 259 22.19 -16.00 -27.90
N ASN A 260 21.89 -16.56 -26.76
CA ASN A 260 22.12 -17.98 -26.48
C ASN A 260 20.96 -18.82 -27.02
N LEU A 261 21.20 -19.43 -28.20
CA LEU A 261 20.27 -20.37 -28.81
C LEU A 261 20.52 -21.78 -28.26
N VAL A 262 19.48 -22.40 -27.70
CA VAL A 262 19.59 -23.70 -27.00
C VAL A 262 19.18 -24.86 -27.88
N ARG A 263 18.08 -24.74 -28.64
CA ARG A 263 17.54 -25.80 -29.50
C ARG A 263 16.75 -25.21 -30.67
N LEU A 264 16.65 -26.02 -31.75
CA LEU A 264 15.79 -25.75 -32.87
C LEU A 264 14.72 -26.86 -32.94
N LYS A 265 13.45 -26.49 -32.99
CA LYS A 265 12.33 -27.42 -33.24
C LYS A 265 11.73 -27.09 -34.61
N ARG A 266 11.61 -28.11 -35.45
CA ARG A 266 10.98 -28.02 -36.78
C ARG A 266 9.83 -29.04 -36.82
N GLY A 267 8.58 -28.57 -36.89
CA GLY A 267 7.42 -29.40 -36.63
C GLY A 267 7.52 -30.06 -35.26
N ASP A 268 7.43 -31.38 -35.18
CA ASP A 268 7.54 -32.13 -33.92
C ASP A 268 8.95 -32.68 -33.65
N HIS A 269 9.94 -32.35 -34.48
CA HIS A 269 11.28 -32.91 -34.35
C HIS A 269 12.26 -31.84 -33.83
N PHE A 270 13.14 -32.25 -32.91
CA PHE A 270 14.26 -31.43 -32.48
C PHE A 270 15.44 -31.64 -33.44
N ILE A 271 15.96 -30.52 -33.97
CA ILE A 271 17.14 -30.52 -34.82
C ILE A 271 18.35 -30.08 -33.96
N VAL A 272 19.46 -30.75 -34.18
CA VAL A 272 20.72 -30.36 -33.54
C VAL A 272 21.11 -28.98 -34.05
N LEU A 273 21.34 -28.06 -33.13
CA LEU A 273 21.64 -26.66 -33.43
C LEU A 273 23.12 -26.54 -33.88
N LEU A 274 23.37 -26.86 -35.12
CA LEU A 274 24.69 -26.66 -35.74
C LEU A 274 24.78 -25.25 -36.33
N PRO A 275 25.97 -24.61 -36.33
CA PRO A 275 26.15 -23.24 -36.85
C PRO A 275 25.73 -23.07 -38.31
N ASP A 276 25.83 -24.13 -39.10
CA ASP A 276 25.49 -24.24 -40.53
C ASP A 276 24.06 -24.71 -40.82
N ALA A 277 23.27 -25.02 -39.77
CA ALA A 277 21.88 -25.37 -39.92
C ALA A 277 21.08 -24.20 -40.49
N VAL A 278 20.35 -24.44 -41.59
CA VAL A 278 19.52 -23.41 -42.26
C VAL A 278 18.16 -23.32 -41.60
N LEU A 279 17.73 -22.09 -41.27
CA LEU A 279 16.42 -21.79 -40.72
C LEU A 279 15.34 -21.74 -41.81
N HIS A 280 14.18 -22.28 -41.48
CA HIS A 280 13.01 -22.31 -42.37
C HIS A 280 11.82 -21.62 -41.71
N ASP A 281 10.86 -21.27 -42.52
CA ASP A 281 9.55 -20.83 -42.05
C ASP A 281 8.92 -21.92 -41.16
N GLY A 282 8.29 -21.49 -40.05
CA GLY A 282 7.71 -22.39 -39.05
C GLY A 282 8.70 -22.97 -38.03
N ASP A 283 10.00 -22.69 -38.18
CA ASP A 283 11.01 -23.10 -37.17
C ASP A 283 10.80 -22.39 -35.84
N ARG A 284 10.98 -23.12 -34.73
CA ARG A 284 10.95 -22.58 -33.37
C ARG A 284 12.33 -22.67 -32.73
N LEU A 285 12.90 -21.50 -32.48
CA LEU A 285 14.19 -21.36 -31.78
C LEU A 285 13.96 -21.23 -30.29
N ARG A 286 14.46 -22.19 -29.52
CA ARG A 286 14.52 -22.06 -28.04
C ARG A 286 15.73 -21.23 -27.67
N VAL A 287 15.48 -20.12 -26.98
CA VAL A 287 16.48 -19.16 -26.54
C VAL A 287 16.54 -19.11 -25.02
N MET A 288 17.72 -18.85 -24.46
CA MET A 288 17.94 -18.71 -23.03
C MET A 288 18.89 -17.54 -22.77
N ASP A 289 18.31 -16.37 -22.49
CA ASP A 289 19.06 -15.15 -22.26
C ASP A 289 18.25 -14.16 -21.39
N THR A 290 18.77 -12.95 -21.17
CA THR A 290 18.06 -11.88 -20.47
C THR A 290 16.85 -11.40 -21.26
N SER A 291 15.84 -10.84 -20.58
CA SER A 291 14.62 -10.30 -21.21
C SER A 291 14.94 -9.27 -22.30
N SER A 292 15.94 -8.41 -22.07
CA SER A 292 16.39 -7.40 -23.04
C SER A 292 16.99 -8.01 -24.31
N LYS A 293 17.81 -9.06 -24.19
CA LYS A 293 18.41 -9.75 -25.34
C LYS A 293 17.39 -10.58 -26.11
N ILE A 294 16.47 -11.25 -25.40
CA ILE A 294 15.37 -12.01 -26.04
C ILE A 294 14.51 -11.06 -26.89
N ARG A 295 14.18 -9.88 -26.35
CA ARG A 295 13.42 -8.87 -27.08
C ARG A 295 14.19 -8.33 -28.29
N ALA A 296 15.44 -7.93 -28.10
CA ALA A 296 16.28 -7.44 -29.19
C ALA A 296 16.44 -8.48 -30.32
N ALA A 297 16.53 -9.76 -29.96
CA ALA A 297 16.59 -10.86 -30.94
C ALA A 297 15.26 -11.05 -31.66
N ALA A 298 14.14 -11.00 -30.94
CA ALA A 298 12.81 -11.08 -31.55
C ALA A 298 12.58 -9.95 -32.56
N ASP A 299 12.94 -8.70 -32.18
CA ASP A 299 12.81 -7.54 -33.05
C ASP A 299 13.75 -7.63 -34.28
N ALA A 300 15.03 -8.02 -34.08
CA ALA A 300 16.02 -8.13 -35.15
C ALA A 300 15.69 -9.26 -36.16
N MET A 301 15.16 -10.37 -35.68
CA MET A 301 14.78 -11.51 -36.50
C MET A 301 13.34 -11.39 -37.02
N LYS A 302 12.58 -10.37 -36.63
CA LYS A 302 11.12 -10.27 -36.82
C LYS A 302 10.42 -11.59 -36.48
N ALA A 303 10.80 -12.16 -35.33
CA ALA A 303 10.29 -13.43 -34.87
C ALA A 303 9.26 -13.19 -33.76
N THR A 304 8.22 -14.02 -33.75
CA THR A 304 7.17 -13.95 -32.73
C THR A 304 7.59 -14.74 -31.50
N LEU A 305 7.36 -14.16 -30.31
CA LEU A 305 7.63 -14.81 -29.03
C LEU A 305 6.47 -15.74 -28.64
N TYR A 306 6.81 -16.97 -28.26
CA TYR A 306 5.83 -17.99 -27.86
C TYR A 306 6.09 -18.50 -26.44
N SER A 307 4.98 -18.89 -25.80
CA SER A 307 4.98 -19.63 -24.55
C SER A 307 4.54 -21.07 -24.81
N GLY A 308 5.46 -22.02 -24.73
CA GLY A 308 5.14 -23.43 -24.91
C GLY A 308 4.62 -23.77 -26.33
N ASP A 309 3.57 -24.58 -26.40
CA ASP A 309 2.92 -24.99 -27.66
C ASP A 309 1.71 -24.12 -28.04
N HIS A 310 1.40 -23.05 -27.28
CA HIS A 310 0.29 -22.18 -27.63
C HIS A 310 0.67 -21.23 -28.76
N GLN A 311 0.03 -21.46 -29.89
CA GLN A 311 0.10 -20.61 -31.06
C GLN A 311 -0.68 -19.34 -30.79
N VAL A 312 -0.07 -18.20 -31.06
CA VAL A 312 -0.73 -16.90 -31.03
C VAL A 312 -1.26 -16.65 -32.42
N ASP A 313 -2.57 -16.76 -32.59
CA ASP A 313 -3.26 -16.50 -33.86
C ASP A 313 -4.19 -15.27 -33.74
N ASP A 314 -4.83 -14.88 -34.87
CA ASP A 314 -5.69 -13.70 -34.97
C ASP A 314 -6.94 -13.73 -34.04
N GLU A 315 -7.31 -14.90 -33.51
CA GLU A 315 -8.40 -15.04 -32.55
C GLU A 315 -7.93 -14.76 -31.09
N HIS A 316 -6.60 -14.71 -30.86
CA HIS A 316 -6.00 -14.42 -29.57
C HIS A 316 -5.23 -13.10 -29.63
N PRO A 317 -5.60 -12.05 -28.88
CA PRO A 317 -5.19 -10.66 -29.12
C PRO A 317 -3.74 -10.34 -28.70
N LEU A 318 -2.79 -11.21 -29.00
CA LEU A 318 -1.37 -11.01 -28.74
C LEU A 318 -0.62 -10.27 -29.87
N ASN A 319 -1.24 -10.12 -31.04
CA ASN A 319 -0.66 -9.43 -32.21
C ASN A 319 -0.92 -7.92 -32.28
N ALA A 320 -1.41 -7.28 -31.20
CA ALA A 320 -1.62 -5.83 -31.22
C ALA A 320 -0.28 -5.08 -31.13
N GLU A 321 -0.13 -3.98 -31.86
CA GLU A 321 1.04 -3.08 -31.92
C GLU A 321 1.51 -2.54 -30.56
N ASN A 322 0.75 -2.82 -29.46
CA ASN A 322 1.00 -2.36 -28.10
C ASN A 322 1.50 -3.44 -27.14
N GLN A 323 2.01 -4.55 -27.63
CA GLN A 323 2.54 -5.64 -26.80
C GLN A 323 3.91 -5.27 -26.20
N THR A 324 4.12 -5.64 -24.92
CA THR A 324 5.39 -5.40 -24.25
C THR A 324 5.72 -6.55 -23.29
N LEU A 325 7.01 -6.70 -23.02
CA LEU A 325 7.52 -7.65 -22.05
C LEU A 325 7.69 -6.97 -20.70
N ALA A 326 7.38 -7.69 -19.64
CA ALA A 326 7.66 -7.26 -18.27
C ALA A 326 8.14 -8.43 -17.41
N GLU A 327 8.97 -8.13 -16.43
CA GLU A 327 9.37 -9.08 -15.40
C GLU A 327 8.53 -8.83 -14.16
N ILE A 328 7.89 -9.87 -13.63
CA ILE A 328 7.09 -9.81 -12.41
C ILE A 328 7.60 -10.83 -11.41
N ALA A 329 7.79 -10.42 -10.16
CA ALA A 329 8.14 -11.33 -9.08
C ALA A 329 6.91 -11.75 -8.28
N VAL A 330 6.89 -13.03 -7.90
CA VAL A 330 5.89 -13.61 -7.00
C VAL A 330 6.17 -13.13 -5.57
N VAL A 331 5.20 -12.45 -4.97
CA VAL A 331 5.31 -11.90 -3.62
C VAL A 331 4.81 -12.93 -2.61
N ALA A 332 5.39 -12.93 -1.41
CA ALA A 332 4.94 -13.78 -0.32
C ALA A 332 3.47 -13.57 0.01
N GLY A 333 2.70 -14.66 0.08
CA GLY A 333 1.26 -14.61 0.36
C GLY A 333 0.40 -14.17 -0.82
N SER A 334 0.98 -14.03 -2.02
CA SER A 334 0.20 -13.88 -3.25
C SER A 334 -0.53 -15.19 -3.58
N ARG A 335 -1.55 -15.11 -4.42
CA ARG A 335 -2.28 -16.31 -4.88
C ARG A 335 -1.43 -17.23 -5.75
N LEU A 336 -0.30 -16.74 -6.26
CA LEU A 336 0.66 -17.53 -7.02
C LEU A 336 1.64 -18.30 -6.14
N ASP A 337 1.85 -17.86 -4.89
CA ASP A 337 2.77 -18.54 -3.97
C ASP A 337 2.26 -19.95 -3.63
N ARG A 338 3.08 -20.97 -3.90
CA ARG A 338 2.79 -22.41 -3.74
C ARG A 338 1.64 -22.94 -4.61
N THR A 339 1.36 -22.27 -5.74
CA THR A 339 0.39 -22.71 -6.74
C THR A 339 1.03 -22.73 -8.13
N ASN A 340 0.30 -23.18 -9.15
CA ASN A 340 0.77 -23.12 -10.53
C ASN A 340 -0.08 -22.15 -11.38
N LEU A 341 0.44 -21.76 -12.53
CA LEU A 341 -0.20 -20.79 -13.41
C LEU A 341 -1.53 -21.29 -13.98
N ARG A 342 -1.65 -22.61 -14.23
CA ARG A 342 -2.88 -23.23 -14.74
C ARG A 342 -4.01 -23.16 -13.71
N TYR A 343 -3.73 -23.51 -12.45
CA TYR A 343 -4.73 -23.50 -11.39
C TYR A 343 -5.24 -22.10 -11.07
N THR A 344 -4.36 -21.10 -11.18
CA THR A 344 -4.73 -19.70 -10.90
C THR A 344 -5.43 -19.02 -12.07
N ALA A 345 -5.56 -19.70 -13.22
CA ALA A 345 -6.10 -19.14 -14.46
C ALA A 345 -5.46 -17.78 -14.81
N PHE A 346 -4.10 -17.72 -14.70
CA PHE A 346 -3.33 -16.47 -14.79
C PHE A 346 -3.60 -15.75 -16.10
N LEU A 347 -3.57 -16.46 -17.23
CA LEU A 347 -3.82 -15.89 -18.55
C LEU A 347 -5.20 -15.24 -18.66
N GLN A 348 -6.27 -15.94 -18.22
CA GLN A 348 -7.64 -15.43 -18.33
C GLN A 348 -7.88 -14.24 -17.40
N ARG A 349 -7.23 -14.25 -16.21
CA ARG A 349 -7.42 -13.20 -15.19
C ARG A 349 -6.67 -11.93 -15.52
N HIS A 350 -5.45 -12.05 -16.03
CA HIS A 350 -4.54 -10.90 -16.22
C HIS A 350 -4.33 -10.55 -17.69
N GLN A 351 -4.82 -11.39 -18.62
CA GLN A 351 -4.64 -11.22 -20.06
C GLN A 351 -3.15 -11.05 -20.45
N LEU A 352 -2.28 -11.81 -19.76
CA LEU A 352 -0.84 -11.81 -19.93
C LEU A 352 -0.36 -13.25 -20.14
N VAL A 353 0.51 -13.43 -21.10
CA VAL A 353 1.18 -14.72 -21.37
C VAL A 353 2.48 -14.78 -20.58
N VAL A 354 2.72 -15.89 -19.90
CA VAL A 354 4.00 -16.14 -19.23
C VAL A 354 4.93 -16.83 -20.21
N LEU A 355 6.01 -16.16 -20.58
CA LEU A 355 7.00 -16.63 -21.54
C LEU A 355 8.14 -17.41 -20.87
N GLY A 356 8.46 -17.07 -19.62
CA GLY A 356 9.60 -17.66 -18.94
C GLY A 356 9.47 -17.57 -17.42
N LEU A 357 10.18 -18.46 -16.73
CA LEU A 357 10.32 -18.48 -15.27
C LEU A 357 11.81 -18.47 -14.92
N HIS A 358 12.18 -17.60 -14.00
CA HIS A 358 13.50 -17.60 -13.37
C HIS A 358 13.36 -17.80 -11.86
N ARG A 359 14.12 -18.74 -11.29
CA ARG A 359 14.24 -18.97 -9.85
C ARG A 359 15.71 -18.91 -9.45
N ALA A 360 16.04 -18.06 -8.48
CA ALA A 360 17.40 -17.88 -8.01
C ALA A 360 17.99 -19.19 -7.42
N GLY A 361 19.22 -19.51 -7.82
CA GLY A 361 19.99 -20.61 -7.24
C GLY A 361 19.59 -22.03 -7.63
N ARG A 362 18.65 -22.23 -8.56
CA ARG A 362 18.28 -23.55 -9.07
C ARG A 362 17.93 -23.50 -10.57
N ASP A 363 18.53 -24.41 -11.33
CA ASP A 363 18.02 -24.77 -12.66
C ASP A 363 16.76 -25.63 -12.49
N ILE A 364 15.58 -24.99 -12.47
CA ILE A 364 14.33 -25.62 -12.03
C ILE A 364 13.67 -26.40 -13.14
N TRP A 365 14.08 -26.14 -14.37
CA TRP A 365 13.30 -26.64 -15.47
C TRP A 365 13.86 -27.91 -16.08
N LYS A 366 13.17 -29.02 -15.82
CA LYS A 366 13.36 -30.23 -16.61
C LYS A 366 12.82 -29.96 -18.00
N PRO A 367 13.51 -30.41 -19.06
CA PRO A 367 13.12 -30.14 -20.46
C PRO A 367 11.72 -30.59 -20.85
N SER A 368 11.01 -31.32 -19.99
CA SER A 368 9.71 -31.95 -20.24
C SER A 368 8.53 -31.33 -19.47
N GLU A 369 8.74 -30.33 -18.62
CA GLU A 369 7.63 -29.72 -17.85
C GLU A 369 7.12 -28.44 -18.53
N ASP A 370 5.79 -28.32 -18.65
CA ASP A 370 5.13 -27.07 -19.07
C ASP A 370 5.26 -26.03 -17.96
N ILE A 371 5.64 -24.80 -18.30
CA ILE A 371 5.75 -23.68 -17.37
C ILE A 371 4.44 -23.42 -16.61
N MET A 372 3.31 -23.78 -17.22
CA MET A 372 1.98 -23.64 -16.64
C MET A 372 1.73 -24.55 -15.44
N ASP A 373 2.46 -25.68 -15.34
CA ASP A 373 2.30 -26.70 -14.31
C ASP A 373 3.35 -26.59 -13.19
N VAL A 374 4.35 -25.72 -13.36
CA VAL A 374 5.38 -25.50 -12.35
C VAL A 374 4.78 -24.84 -11.11
N THR A 375 5.02 -25.43 -9.93
CA THR A 375 4.64 -24.80 -8.65
C THR A 375 5.54 -23.60 -8.40
N LEU A 376 4.92 -22.43 -8.34
CA LEU A 376 5.61 -21.16 -8.09
C LEU A 376 5.94 -20.99 -6.60
N GLU A 377 7.05 -20.34 -6.33
CA GLU A 377 7.50 -20.01 -4.97
C GLU A 377 7.73 -18.49 -4.85
N GLN A 378 7.71 -18.00 -3.63
CA GLN A 378 8.08 -16.61 -3.35
C GLN A 378 9.48 -16.30 -3.92
N GLY A 379 9.59 -15.19 -4.66
CA GLY A 379 10.84 -14.76 -5.28
C GLY A 379 11.03 -15.28 -6.71
N ASP A 380 10.18 -16.16 -7.21
CA ASP A 380 10.16 -16.52 -8.62
C ASP A 380 9.88 -15.30 -9.49
N VAL A 381 10.61 -15.17 -10.58
CA VAL A 381 10.42 -14.09 -11.54
C VAL A 381 9.87 -14.66 -12.84
N LEU A 382 8.70 -14.18 -13.21
CA LEU A 382 8.03 -14.54 -14.46
C LEU A 382 8.30 -13.48 -15.51
N LEU A 383 8.71 -13.89 -16.71
CA LEU A 383 8.71 -13.04 -17.88
C LEU A 383 7.33 -13.13 -18.52
N VAL A 384 6.61 -12.02 -18.56
CA VAL A 384 5.25 -11.94 -19.10
C VAL A 384 5.19 -11.02 -20.31
N GLN A 385 4.30 -11.35 -21.24
CA GLN A 385 3.99 -10.55 -22.41
C GLN A 385 2.51 -10.20 -22.41
N GLY A 386 2.18 -8.99 -22.79
CA GLY A 386 0.81 -8.53 -22.97
C GLY A 386 0.71 -7.04 -23.25
N ASN A 387 -0.52 -6.55 -23.32
CA ASN A 387 -0.79 -5.15 -23.58
C ASN A 387 -0.21 -4.28 -22.46
N LYS A 388 0.36 -3.12 -22.84
CA LYS A 388 0.92 -2.13 -21.90
C LYS A 388 -0.04 -1.76 -20.77
N ASP A 389 -1.34 -1.68 -21.07
CA ASP A 389 -2.35 -1.34 -20.07
C ASP A 389 -2.57 -2.47 -19.05
N GLU A 390 -2.47 -3.73 -19.45
CA GLU A 390 -2.58 -4.87 -18.54
C GLU A 390 -1.33 -4.98 -17.63
N ILE A 391 -0.15 -4.78 -18.19
CA ILE A 391 1.09 -4.73 -17.40
C ILE A 391 1.06 -3.54 -16.41
N ARG A 392 0.48 -2.41 -16.82
CA ARG A 392 0.27 -1.27 -15.91
C ARG A 392 -0.68 -1.61 -14.76
N LYS A 393 -1.73 -2.40 -15.01
CA LYS A 393 -2.64 -2.89 -13.96
C LYS A 393 -1.92 -3.78 -12.96
N LEU A 394 -0.98 -4.62 -13.41
CA LEU A 394 -0.16 -5.45 -12.52
C LEU A 394 0.72 -4.62 -11.57
N LYS A 395 1.26 -3.49 -12.02
CA LYS A 395 2.04 -2.59 -11.15
C LYS A 395 1.25 -2.10 -9.93
N MET A 396 -0.08 -2.07 -10.03
CA MET A 396 -0.98 -1.64 -8.97
C MET A 396 -1.55 -2.80 -8.15
N ASN A 397 -1.25 -4.04 -8.53
CA ASN A 397 -1.70 -5.22 -7.83
C ASN A 397 -0.66 -5.62 -6.77
N PRO A 398 -1.00 -5.64 -5.48
CA PRO A 398 -0.07 -6.00 -4.41
C PRO A 398 0.40 -7.47 -4.45
N GLU A 399 -0.22 -8.30 -5.28
CA GLU A 399 0.17 -9.70 -5.47
C GLU A 399 1.45 -9.86 -6.30
N PHE A 400 1.88 -8.81 -7.03
CA PHE A 400 3.02 -8.83 -7.94
C PHE A 400 3.95 -7.65 -7.71
N LEU A 401 5.24 -7.90 -7.88
CA LEU A 401 6.24 -6.86 -7.96
C LEU A 401 6.78 -6.80 -9.39
N VAL A 402 6.41 -5.76 -10.15
CA VAL A 402 6.94 -5.55 -11.50
C VAL A 402 8.36 -4.99 -11.40
N LEU A 403 9.34 -5.76 -11.90
CA LEU A 403 10.77 -5.48 -11.73
C LEU A 403 11.38 -4.72 -12.89
N ASP A 404 11.04 -5.09 -14.11
CA ASP A 404 11.53 -4.42 -15.31
C ASP A 404 10.48 -3.44 -15.81
N SER A 405 10.84 -2.17 -15.78
CA SER A 405 10.06 -1.08 -16.36
C SER A 405 10.71 -0.60 -17.66
N SER A 406 10.96 -1.51 -18.60
CA SER A 406 11.25 -1.11 -20.00
C SER A 406 10.04 -0.41 -20.64
N VAL A 407 8.88 -0.47 -19.98
CA VAL A 407 7.78 0.45 -20.21
C VAL A 407 8.06 1.70 -19.39
N GLU A 408 8.72 2.68 -19.99
CA GLU A 408 8.53 4.06 -19.58
C GLU A 408 7.02 4.29 -19.59
N VAL A 409 6.44 4.46 -18.40
CA VAL A 409 5.06 4.94 -18.32
C VAL A 409 5.11 6.32 -18.93
N PRO A 410 4.51 6.58 -20.11
CA PRO A 410 4.50 7.93 -20.65
C PRO A 410 3.90 8.81 -19.55
N SER A 411 4.58 9.88 -19.16
CA SER A 411 3.92 10.94 -18.39
C SER A 411 2.73 11.35 -19.25
N THR A 412 1.54 10.93 -18.86
CA THR A 412 0.36 11.24 -19.65
C THR A 412 0.23 12.75 -19.63
N GLU A 413 -0.20 13.35 -20.74
CA GLU A 413 -0.51 14.78 -20.84
C GLU A 413 -1.35 15.29 -19.66
N LYS A 414 -1.95 14.37 -18.89
CA LYS A 414 -2.84 14.60 -17.75
C LYS A 414 -2.14 14.64 -16.38
N SER A 415 -0.84 14.37 -16.31
CA SER A 415 -0.10 14.38 -15.03
C SER A 415 -0.14 15.78 -14.38
N LEU A 416 -0.02 16.84 -15.19
CA LEU A 416 -0.12 18.22 -14.73
C LEU A 416 -1.53 18.53 -14.16
N ILE A 417 -2.60 18.08 -14.84
CA ILE A 417 -3.97 18.27 -14.36
C ILE A 417 -4.15 17.58 -13.00
N ALA A 418 -3.64 16.36 -12.84
CA ALA A 418 -3.73 15.64 -11.58
C ALA A 418 -2.95 16.33 -10.45
N GLN A 419 -1.75 16.84 -10.73
CA GLN A 419 -0.95 17.61 -9.76
C GLN A 419 -1.66 18.92 -9.36
N LEU A 420 -2.17 19.68 -10.34
CA LEU A 420 -2.91 20.92 -10.08
C LEU A 420 -4.21 20.67 -9.31
N THR A 421 -4.90 19.56 -9.58
CA THR A 421 -6.10 19.17 -8.84
C THR A 421 -5.77 18.90 -7.37
N LEU A 422 -4.71 18.12 -7.08
CA LEU A 422 -4.29 17.91 -5.70
C LEU A 422 -3.92 19.21 -5.03
N LEU A 423 -3.12 20.07 -5.70
CA LEU A 423 -2.71 21.36 -5.18
C LEU A 423 -3.93 22.25 -4.86
N ALA A 424 -4.93 22.27 -5.74
CA ALA A 424 -6.16 23.04 -5.53
C ALA A 424 -6.97 22.50 -4.34
N VAL A 425 -7.11 21.17 -4.19
CA VAL A 425 -7.78 20.55 -3.04
C VAL A 425 -7.06 20.94 -1.74
N VAL A 426 -5.73 20.82 -1.70
CA VAL A 426 -4.94 21.18 -0.53
C VAL A 426 -5.05 22.68 -0.23
N ALA A 427 -4.91 23.54 -1.23
CA ALA A 427 -4.95 24.98 -1.05
C ALA A 427 -6.31 25.47 -0.55
N THR A 428 -7.42 24.98 -1.13
CA THR A 428 -8.78 25.38 -0.72
C THR A 428 -9.14 24.87 0.68
N ALA A 429 -8.70 23.66 1.05
CA ALA A 429 -8.88 23.13 2.39
C ALA A 429 -7.99 23.86 3.43
N ALA A 430 -6.74 24.16 3.08
CA ALA A 430 -5.77 24.83 3.95
C ALA A 430 -6.14 26.29 4.26
N THR A 431 -6.71 26.99 3.28
CA THR A 431 -7.18 28.38 3.45
C THR A 431 -8.54 28.48 4.12
N GLY A 432 -9.23 27.35 4.37
CA GLY A 432 -10.60 27.35 4.91
C GLY A 432 -11.65 27.88 3.93
N LEU A 433 -11.29 28.08 2.65
CA LEU A 433 -12.22 28.60 1.62
C LEU A 433 -13.38 27.63 1.39
N LEU A 434 -13.11 26.32 1.43
CA LEU A 434 -14.11 25.27 1.31
C LEU A 434 -13.87 24.20 2.38
N PRO A 435 -14.96 23.58 2.90
CA PRO A 435 -14.82 22.38 3.72
C PRO A 435 -14.04 21.31 2.98
N ILE A 436 -13.22 20.55 3.71
CA ILE A 436 -12.33 19.53 3.11
C ILE A 436 -13.09 18.45 2.35
N ALA A 437 -14.29 18.08 2.79
CA ALA A 437 -15.15 17.14 2.09
C ALA A 437 -15.58 17.66 0.72
N VAL A 438 -15.94 18.94 0.63
CA VAL A 438 -16.34 19.58 -0.63
C VAL A 438 -15.13 19.70 -1.56
N SER A 439 -13.98 20.16 -1.04
CA SER A 439 -12.74 20.31 -1.82
C SER A 439 -12.28 18.96 -2.39
N SER A 440 -12.27 17.92 -1.56
CA SER A 440 -11.82 16.58 -1.98
C SER A 440 -12.79 15.93 -2.98
N LEU A 441 -14.10 16.09 -2.78
CA LEU A 441 -15.11 15.58 -3.70
C LEU A 441 -15.05 16.30 -5.06
N ALA A 442 -14.87 17.63 -5.05
CA ALA A 442 -14.65 18.42 -6.27
C ALA A 442 -13.37 17.96 -6.99
N GLY A 443 -12.29 17.72 -6.25
CA GLY A 443 -11.04 17.15 -6.79
C GLY A 443 -11.26 15.78 -7.44
N ALA A 444 -12.01 14.89 -6.79
CA ALA A 444 -12.35 13.58 -7.36
C ALA A 444 -13.18 13.72 -8.65
N MET A 445 -14.13 14.66 -8.69
CA MET A 445 -14.91 14.96 -9.89
C MET A 445 -14.06 15.53 -11.03
N ILE A 446 -13.10 16.41 -10.74
CA ILE A 446 -12.15 16.92 -11.73
C ILE A 446 -11.29 15.76 -12.28
N MET A 447 -10.80 14.86 -11.43
CA MET A 447 -10.04 13.68 -11.86
C MET A 447 -10.83 12.79 -12.83
N LEU A 448 -12.13 12.59 -12.57
CA LEU A 448 -13.03 11.83 -13.45
C LEU A 448 -13.36 12.59 -14.74
N GLY A 449 -13.75 13.86 -14.65
CA GLY A 449 -14.13 14.69 -15.77
C GLY A 449 -12.98 14.94 -16.76
N ALA A 450 -11.76 15.17 -16.25
CA ALA A 450 -10.55 15.26 -17.05
C ALA A 450 -10.07 13.89 -17.56
N ARG A 451 -10.76 12.80 -17.23
CA ARG A 451 -10.37 11.43 -17.58
C ARG A 451 -8.94 11.06 -17.10
N CYS A 452 -8.50 11.63 -15.97
CA CYS A 452 -7.28 11.21 -15.30
C CYS A 452 -7.42 9.77 -14.79
N LEU A 453 -8.67 9.37 -14.47
CA LEU A 453 -8.97 7.97 -14.17
C LEU A 453 -10.38 7.61 -14.67
N ARG A 454 -10.63 6.33 -14.93
CA ARG A 454 -11.94 5.80 -15.35
C ARG A 454 -12.83 5.57 -14.13
N LEU A 455 -14.16 5.70 -14.26
CA LEU A 455 -15.11 5.49 -13.16
C LEU A 455 -14.92 4.12 -12.46
N GLY A 456 -14.76 3.04 -13.22
CA GLY A 456 -14.49 1.73 -12.64
C GLY A 456 -13.19 1.64 -11.83
N SER A 457 -12.19 2.47 -12.16
CA SER A 457 -10.95 2.58 -11.37
C SER A 457 -11.15 3.43 -10.12
N ALA A 458 -11.98 4.47 -10.19
CA ALA A 458 -12.35 5.29 -9.04
C ALA A 458 -13.10 4.46 -7.98
N ILE A 459 -14.08 3.66 -8.41
CA ILE A 459 -14.82 2.78 -7.51
C ILE A 459 -13.87 1.76 -6.84
N ARG A 460 -12.94 1.17 -7.59
CA ARG A 460 -11.94 0.24 -7.04
C ARG A 460 -10.89 0.89 -6.15
N ALA A 461 -10.68 2.20 -6.29
CA ALA A 461 -9.76 2.95 -5.43
C ALA A 461 -10.29 3.08 -4.00
N VAL A 462 -11.61 3.14 -3.85
CA VAL A 462 -12.25 3.18 -2.53
C VAL A 462 -12.12 1.82 -1.86
N SER A 463 -11.41 1.77 -0.74
CA SER A 463 -11.24 0.55 0.05
C SER A 463 -12.52 0.23 0.82
N SER A 464 -13.21 -0.85 0.44
CA SER A 464 -14.39 -1.33 1.17
C SER A 464 -14.12 -1.58 2.65
N SER A 465 -12.95 -2.14 2.99
CA SER A 465 -12.56 -2.36 4.38
C SER A 465 -12.49 -1.06 5.18
N VAL A 466 -11.89 0.00 4.62
CA VAL A 466 -11.84 1.30 5.30
C VAL A 466 -13.24 1.87 5.44
N TYR A 467 -14.04 1.80 4.37
CA TYR A 467 -15.41 2.30 4.35
C TYR A 467 -16.25 1.69 5.48
N PHE A 468 -16.35 0.37 5.54
CA PHE A 468 -17.20 -0.31 6.53
C PHE A 468 -16.64 -0.24 7.97
N VAL A 469 -15.31 -0.30 8.15
CA VAL A 469 -14.70 -0.13 9.48
C VAL A 469 -14.97 1.26 10.04
N VAL A 470 -14.90 2.31 9.23
CA VAL A 470 -15.19 3.68 9.67
C VAL A 470 -16.66 3.80 10.10
N VAL A 471 -17.61 3.33 9.28
CA VAL A 471 -19.04 3.39 9.62
C VAL A 471 -19.34 2.64 10.93
N ALA A 472 -18.85 1.40 11.06
CA ALA A 472 -19.06 0.62 12.28
C ALA A 472 -18.41 1.26 13.52
N SER A 473 -17.21 1.84 13.36
CA SER A 473 -16.52 2.53 14.46
C SER A 473 -17.26 3.78 14.89
N LEU A 474 -17.78 4.59 13.95
CA LEU A 474 -18.60 5.76 14.26
C LEU A 474 -19.88 5.36 15.03
N ALA A 475 -20.58 4.31 14.59
CA ALA A 475 -21.74 3.80 15.29
C ALA A 475 -21.40 3.31 16.71
N LEU A 476 -20.30 2.57 16.88
CA LEU A 476 -19.82 2.14 18.19
C LEU A 476 -19.44 3.33 19.08
N GLY A 477 -18.72 4.33 18.51
CA GLY A 477 -18.38 5.58 19.22
C GLY A 477 -19.63 6.31 19.69
N GLN A 478 -20.64 6.46 18.83
CA GLN A 478 -21.93 7.05 19.16
C GLN A 478 -22.62 6.27 20.30
N ALA A 479 -22.68 4.93 20.19
CA ALA A 479 -23.27 4.08 21.24
C ALA A 479 -22.55 4.24 22.58
N LEU A 480 -21.21 4.28 22.60
CA LEU A 480 -20.43 4.50 23.82
C LEU A 480 -20.76 5.86 24.44
N THR A 481 -20.90 6.91 23.61
CA THR A 481 -21.18 8.27 24.10
C THR A 481 -22.60 8.38 24.65
N ILE A 482 -23.64 7.96 23.91
CA ILE A 482 -25.03 8.11 24.35
C ILE A 482 -25.39 7.28 25.57
N THR A 483 -24.71 6.13 25.77
CA THR A 483 -24.97 5.24 26.92
C THR A 483 -24.17 5.61 28.17
N GLY A 484 -23.25 6.61 28.09
CA GLY A 484 -22.34 6.95 29.18
C GLY A 484 -21.17 5.97 29.35
N ALA A 485 -20.99 5.04 28.39
CA ALA A 485 -19.89 4.07 28.45
C ALA A 485 -18.51 4.74 28.21
N SER A 486 -18.45 5.82 27.43
CA SER A 486 -17.22 6.62 27.25
C SER A 486 -16.80 7.31 28.54
N GLU A 487 -17.75 7.85 29.31
CA GLU A 487 -17.52 8.43 30.65
C GLU A 487 -16.99 7.37 31.63
N TYR A 488 -17.60 6.18 31.62
CA TYR A 488 -17.10 5.06 32.43
C TYR A 488 -15.66 4.69 32.08
N LEU A 489 -15.31 4.60 30.79
CA LEU A 489 -13.93 4.33 30.37
C LEU A 489 -12.97 5.45 30.80
N THR A 490 -13.41 6.69 30.74
CA THR A 490 -12.69 7.85 31.23
C THR A 490 -12.42 7.74 32.74
N ASP A 491 -13.47 7.41 33.53
CA ASP A 491 -13.36 7.25 34.99
C ASP A 491 -12.40 6.10 35.35
N VAL A 492 -12.49 4.98 34.64
CA VAL A 492 -11.56 3.84 34.81
C VAL A 492 -10.13 4.26 34.50
N PHE A 493 -9.91 5.00 33.41
CA PHE A 493 -8.58 5.47 33.03
C PHE A 493 -8.00 6.45 34.08
N LEU A 494 -8.81 7.40 34.52
CA LEU A 494 -8.42 8.36 35.55
C LEU A 494 -8.24 7.72 36.95
N PHE A 495 -8.93 6.62 37.23
CA PHE A 495 -8.69 5.84 38.45
C PHE A 495 -7.25 5.33 38.53
N PHE A 496 -6.67 4.88 37.38
CA PHE A 496 -5.29 4.40 37.31
C PHE A 496 -4.25 5.51 37.20
N THR A 497 -4.67 6.71 36.75
CA THR A 497 -3.77 7.86 36.58
C THR A 497 -4.02 8.95 37.64
N ARG A 498 -4.68 8.59 38.73
CA ARG A 498 -5.03 9.47 39.83
C ARG A 498 -3.80 10.17 40.40
N ASP A 499 -3.92 11.43 40.67
CA ASP A 499 -2.85 12.29 41.20
C ASP A 499 -1.66 12.55 40.24
N SER A 500 -1.78 12.16 38.96
CA SER A 500 -0.76 12.46 37.94
C SER A 500 -0.98 13.85 37.31
N ALA A 501 0.11 14.51 36.92
CA ALA A 501 0.03 15.75 36.16
C ALA A 501 -0.67 15.54 34.81
N PRO A 502 -1.42 16.52 34.26
CA PRO A 502 -2.12 16.41 32.99
C PRO A 502 -1.25 15.89 31.83
N VAL A 503 0.02 16.29 31.74
CA VAL A 503 0.99 15.81 30.75
C VAL A 503 1.24 14.30 30.89
N MET A 504 1.28 13.77 32.12
CA MET A 504 1.47 12.33 32.34
C MET A 504 0.22 11.53 31.94
N VAL A 505 -0.97 12.06 32.23
CA VAL A 505 -2.26 11.49 31.84
C VAL A 505 -2.37 11.44 30.30
N LEU A 506 -2.02 12.54 29.63
CA LEU A 506 -1.95 12.66 28.18
C LEU A 506 -0.98 11.63 27.59
N SER A 507 0.23 11.54 28.16
CA SER A 507 1.25 10.57 27.72
C SER A 507 0.78 9.12 27.89
N ALA A 508 0.10 8.80 28.98
CA ALA A 508 -0.47 7.47 29.23
C ALA A 508 -1.60 7.15 28.23
N LEU A 509 -2.46 8.13 27.92
CA LEU A 509 -3.50 7.97 26.88
C LEU A 509 -2.87 7.70 25.52
N MET A 510 -1.86 8.48 25.13
CA MET A 510 -1.15 8.27 23.86
C MET A 510 -0.51 6.88 23.79
N LEU A 511 0.10 6.42 24.88
CA LEU A 511 0.68 5.06 24.96
C LEU A 511 -0.40 3.98 24.81
N LEU A 512 -1.54 4.16 25.46
CA LEU A 512 -2.69 3.25 25.34
C LEU A 512 -3.14 3.16 23.86
N MET A 513 -3.27 4.31 23.19
CA MET A 513 -3.62 4.35 21.77
C MET A 513 -2.55 3.71 20.90
N ALA A 514 -1.27 3.92 21.19
CA ALA A 514 -0.17 3.30 20.48
C ALA A 514 -0.15 1.76 20.62
N ILE A 515 -0.47 1.24 21.79
CA ILE A 515 -0.61 -0.20 21.99
C ILE A 515 -1.82 -0.73 21.22
N LEU A 516 -2.96 -0.04 21.34
CA LEU A 516 -4.21 -0.46 20.69
C LEU A 516 -4.08 -0.50 19.17
N THR A 517 -3.47 0.51 18.55
CA THR A 517 -3.32 0.62 17.09
C THR A 517 -2.37 -0.46 16.51
N ASN A 518 -1.45 -1.00 17.29
CA ASN A 518 -0.60 -2.12 16.86
C ASN A 518 -1.29 -3.49 16.91
N VAL A 519 -2.47 -3.56 17.54
CA VAL A 519 -3.30 -4.78 17.66
C VAL A 519 -4.52 -4.70 16.76
N VAL A 520 -5.13 -3.50 16.66
CA VAL A 520 -6.39 -3.24 15.97
C VAL A 520 -6.19 -2.22 14.84
N SER A 521 -7.23 -1.94 14.04
CA SER A 521 -7.21 -0.88 13.02
C SER A 521 -7.02 0.51 13.64
N ASN A 522 -6.13 1.33 13.07
CA ASN A 522 -5.89 2.73 13.47
C ASN A 522 -7.20 3.55 13.51
N ASN A 523 -8.08 3.34 12.52
CA ASN A 523 -9.35 4.05 12.43
C ASN A 523 -10.29 3.69 13.60
N ALA A 524 -10.35 2.42 14.00
CA ALA A 524 -11.15 2.01 15.14
C ALA A 524 -10.59 2.57 16.46
N ALA A 525 -9.26 2.51 16.64
CA ALA A 525 -8.60 3.09 17.80
C ALA A 525 -8.88 4.61 17.90
N ALA A 526 -8.80 5.33 16.78
CA ALA A 526 -9.05 6.76 16.69
C ALA A 526 -10.48 7.14 17.14
N VAL A 527 -11.49 6.48 16.54
CA VAL A 527 -12.91 6.83 16.81
C VAL A 527 -13.31 6.49 18.26
N ILE A 528 -12.83 5.37 18.79
CA ILE A 528 -13.11 4.95 20.17
C ILE A 528 -12.32 5.83 21.17
N GLY A 529 -11.06 6.15 20.84
CA GLY A 529 -10.19 6.92 21.74
C GLY A 529 -10.56 8.39 21.84
N THR A 530 -11.13 9.00 20.79
CA THR A 530 -11.41 10.44 20.78
C THR A 530 -12.41 10.86 21.85
N PRO A 531 -13.58 10.24 22.02
CA PRO A 531 -14.50 10.58 23.12
C PRO A 531 -13.87 10.39 24.51
N ILE A 532 -13.03 9.38 24.67
CA ILE A 532 -12.30 9.14 25.94
C ILE A 532 -11.31 10.27 26.21
N GLY A 533 -10.54 10.68 25.19
CA GLY A 533 -9.60 11.79 25.31
C GLY A 533 -10.28 13.10 25.68
N VAL A 534 -11.40 13.41 25.04
CA VAL A 534 -12.22 14.59 25.35
C VAL A 534 -12.77 14.52 26.78
N GLY A 535 -13.32 13.37 27.18
CA GLY A 535 -13.85 13.16 28.54
C GLY A 535 -12.77 13.32 29.63
N ILE A 536 -11.55 12.79 29.37
CA ILE A 536 -10.40 12.95 30.30
C ILE A 536 -10.08 14.43 30.48
N ALA A 537 -9.96 15.20 29.41
CA ALA A 537 -9.64 16.62 29.46
C ALA A 537 -10.70 17.43 30.21
N GLN A 538 -11.98 17.14 29.94
CA GLN A 538 -13.11 17.78 30.63
C GLN A 538 -13.09 17.51 32.13
N GLN A 539 -12.85 16.26 32.55
CA GLN A 539 -12.76 15.92 33.97
C GLN A 539 -11.53 16.52 34.68
N LEU A 540 -10.42 16.68 33.94
CA LEU A 540 -9.24 17.36 34.46
C LEU A 540 -9.38 18.91 34.47
N GLY A 541 -10.41 19.44 33.79
CA GLY A 541 -10.61 20.89 33.65
C GLY A 541 -9.55 21.58 32.78
N VAL A 542 -8.99 20.87 31.82
CA VAL A 542 -7.99 21.38 30.86
C VAL A 542 -8.54 21.39 29.42
N ASP A 543 -7.83 22.10 28.53
CA ASP A 543 -8.21 22.13 27.12
C ASP A 543 -8.25 20.72 26.53
N PRO A 544 -9.33 20.32 25.84
CA PRO A 544 -9.43 19.01 25.16
C PRO A 544 -8.52 18.83 23.95
N GLU A 545 -8.09 19.90 23.26
CA GLU A 545 -7.31 19.82 22.03
C GLU A 545 -6.05 18.95 22.18
N PRO A 546 -5.16 19.14 23.19
CA PRO A 546 -3.97 18.30 23.33
C PRO A 546 -4.29 16.82 23.56
N PHE A 547 -5.40 16.50 24.22
CA PHE A 547 -5.82 15.11 24.42
C PHE A 547 -6.35 14.47 23.12
N VAL A 548 -7.07 15.25 22.31
CA VAL A 548 -7.48 14.83 20.97
C VAL A 548 -6.24 14.59 20.10
N LEU A 549 -5.24 15.48 20.14
CA LEU A 549 -3.98 15.30 19.43
C LEU A 549 -3.18 14.10 19.96
N ALA A 550 -3.24 13.81 21.25
CA ALA A 550 -2.62 12.61 21.83
C ALA A 550 -3.26 11.32 21.28
N VAL A 551 -4.59 11.30 21.12
CA VAL A 551 -5.28 10.18 20.45
C VAL A 551 -4.90 10.11 18.98
N LEU A 552 -4.87 11.24 18.27
CA LEU A 552 -4.51 11.32 16.84
C LEU A 552 -3.11 10.74 16.61
N PHE A 553 -2.11 11.23 17.34
CA PHE A 553 -0.75 10.74 17.19
C PHE A 553 -0.60 9.31 17.68
N GLY A 554 -1.16 8.97 18.84
CA GLY A 554 -1.12 7.62 19.40
C GLY A 554 -1.70 6.56 18.46
N ALA A 555 -2.87 6.82 17.86
CA ALA A 555 -3.51 5.92 16.91
C ALA A 555 -2.73 5.74 15.58
N ASN A 556 -1.78 6.61 15.29
CA ASN A 556 -0.90 6.50 14.13
C ASN A 556 0.47 5.86 14.42
N LEU A 557 0.82 5.56 15.67
CA LEU A 557 2.09 4.91 16.05
C LEU A 557 2.09 3.40 15.70
N SER A 558 1.79 3.08 14.46
CA SER A 558 1.62 1.71 13.96
C SER A 558 2.89 1.15 13.34
N PHE A 559 4.00 1.16 14.09
CA PHE A 559 5.31 0.71 13.61
C PHE A 559 5.70 -0.68 14.11
N ALA A 560 5.21 -1.11 15.30
CA ALA A 560 5.72 -2.28 15.99
C ALA A 560 5.33 -3.62 15.35
N THR A 561 4.24 -3.66 14.56
CA THR A 561 3.80 -4.89 13.91
C THR A 561 3.56 -4.69 12.40
N PRO A 562 3.79 -5.71 11.57
CA PRO A 562 3.51 -5.60 10.14
C PRO A 562 2.02 -5.50 9.83
N MET A 563 1.16 -5.91 10.76
CA MET A 563 -0.29 -5.97 10.58
C MET A 563 -0.99 -4.66 10.93
N SER A 564 -0.30 -3.78 11.67
CA SER A 564 -0.87 -2.52 12.13
C SER A 564 -1.21 -1.57 10.97
N TYR A 565 -0.55 -1.69 9.82
CA TYR A 565 -0.83 -0.86 8.66
C TYR A 565 -0.61 -1.59 7.33
N LYS A 566 -1.46 -1.30 6.31
CA LYS A 566 -1.38 -1.97 4.99
C LYS A 566 -0.02 -1.83 4.31
N THR A 567 0.63 -0.67 4.42
CA THR A 567 1.95 -0.42 3.82
C THR A 567 3.05 -1.24 4.47
N ASN A 568 2.93 -1.57 5.77
CA ASN A 568 3.88 -2.43 6.46
C ASN A 568 3.90 -3.84 5.85
N LEU A 569 2.73 -4.38 5.49
CA LEU A 569 2.63 -5.68 4.81
C LEU A 569 3.27 -5.64 3.42
N LEU A 570 3.05 -4.55 2.64
CA LEU A 570 3.69 -4.38 1.33
C LEU A 570 5.22 -4.37 1.46
N VAL A 571 5.72 -3.57 2.40
CA VAL A 571 7.16 -3.46 2.68
C VAL A 571 7.72 -4.78 3.21
N MET A 572 6.99 -5.48 4.10
CA MET A 572 7.36 -6.79 4.63
C MET A 572 7.62 -7.78 3.51
N SER A 573 6.68 -7.87 2.58
CA SER A 573 6.77 -8.78 1.45
C SER A 573 7.91 -8.40 0.50
N ALA A 574 8.00 -7.13 0.13
CA ALA A 574 8.99 -6.64 -0.82
C ALA A 574 10.43 -6.72 -0.30
N GLY A 575 10.64 -6.51 1.00
CA GLY A 575 11.97 -6.52 1.64
C GLY A 575 12.35 -7.87 2.26
N GLY A 576 11.46 -8.89 2.20
CA GLY A 576 11.69 -10.20 2.83
C GLY A 576 11.81 -10.15 4.35
N TYR A 577 11.14 -9.17 4.98
CA TYR A 577 11.21 -9.00 6.44
C TYR A 577 10.40 -10.05 7.19
N LYS A 578 10.85 -10.38 8.38
CA LYS A 578 10.12 -11.20 9.35
C LYS A 578 9.38 -10.30 10.35
N PHE A 579 8.40 -10.87 11.04
CA PHE A 579 7.67 -10.16 12.09
C PHE A 579 8.61 -9.49 13.13
N ASN A 580 9.65 -10.21 13.52
CA ASN A 580 10.62 -9.74 14.51
C ASN A 580 11.43 -8.51 14.05
N ASP A 581 11.59 -8.29 12.76
CA ASP A 581 12.30 -7.11 12.24
C ASP A 581 11.47 -5.83 12.47
N PHE A 582 10.14 -5.94 12.33
CA PHE A 582 9.22 -4.86 12.68
C PHE A 582 9.28 -4.54 14.18
N MET A 583 9.32 -5.56 15.04
CA MET A 583 9.49 -5.32 16.48
C MET A 583 10.83 -4.67 16.80
N LYS A 584 11.92 -5.16 16.23
CA LYS A 584 13.27 -4.62 16.47
C LYS A 584 13.38 -3.13 16.13
N VAL A 585 12.85 -2.71 14.99
CA VAL A 585 12.94 -1.31 14.51
C VAL A 585 11.74 -0.48 14.96
N GLY A 586 10.54 -1.07 14.93
CA GLY A 586 9.29 -0.35 15.17
C GLY A 586 9.02 -0.04 16.63
N ILE A 587 9.38 -0.94 17.59
CA ILE A 587 9.18 -0.66 19.02
C ILE A 587 10.03 0.55 19.47
N PRO A 588 11.35 0.61 19.20
CA PRO A 588 12.14 1.78 19.54
C PRO A 588 11.64 3.07 18.88
N LEU A 589 11.19 2.99 17.61
CA LEU A 589 10.58 4.14 16.93
C LEU A 589 9.28 4.57 17.59
N THR A 590 8.41 3.62 17.98
CA THR A 590 7.16 3.92 18.71
C THR A 590 7.46 4.64 20.03
N ILE A 591 8.43 4.15 20.80
CA ILE A 591 8.83 4.76 22.08
C ILE A 591 9.40 6.15 21.83
N LEU A 592 10.28 6.31 20.84
CA LEU A 592 10.88 7.60 20.49
C LEU A 592 9.81 8.64 20.11
N MET A 593 8.85 8.24 19.27
CA MET A 593 7.76 9.11 18.83
C MET A 593 6.79 9.42 19.97
N TRP A 594 6.42 8.42 20.78
CA TRP A 594 5.60 8.60 21.96
C TRP A 594 6.20 9.62 22.93
N LEU A 595 7.48 9.49 23.27
CA LEU A 595 8.18 10.43 24.16
C LEU A 595 8.29 11.82 23.52
N SER A 596 8.59 11.89 22.23
CA SER A 596 8.69 13.15 21.49
C SER A 596 7.36 13.90 21.48
N TYR A 597 6.25 13.22 21.13
CA TYR A 597 4.93 13.85 21.13
C TYR A 597 4.44 14.18 22.55
N SER A 598 4.68 13.32 23.54
CA SER A 598 4.31 13.61 24.93
C SER A 598 4.99 14.89 25.43
N TRP A 599 6.28 15.05 25.11
CA TRP A 599 7.02 16.25 25.46
C TRP A 599 6.55 17.49 24.69
N LEU A 600 6.35 17.34 23.36
CA LEU A 600 5.93 18.45 22.50
C LEU A 600 4.51 18.93 22.84
N LEU A 601 3.56 18.02 23.04
CA LEU A 601 2.19 18.38 23.41
C LEU A 601 2.16 19.04 24.80
N GLY A 602 2.96 18.56 25.75
CA GLY A 602 3.10 19.20 27.04
C GLY A 602 3.72 20.61 26.96
N TRP A 603 4.66 20.82 26.02
CA TRP A 603 5.32 22.10 25.84
C TRP A 603 4.47 23.15 25.11
N PHE A 604 3.72 22.74 24.07
CA PHE A 604 2.98 23.67 23.21
C PHE A 604 1.56 23.96 23.71
N TYR A 605 0.93 23.01 24.43
CA TYR A 605 -0.51 23.07 24.72
C TYR A 605 -0.87 22.98 26.20
N LEU A 606 -0.01 22.47 27.08
CA LEU A 606 -0.20 22.33 28.52
C LEU A 606 0.85 23.12 29.33
#